data_91350540af02899bfc66d97dc3b0ffe2
#
_entry.id   91350540af02899bfc66d97dc3b0ffe2
#
_cell.length_a   1.000
_cell.length_b   1.000
_cell.length_c   1.000
_cell.angle_alpha   90.00
_cell.angle_beta   90.00
_cell.angle_gamma   90.00
#
_symmetry.space_group_name_H-M   'P 1'
#
loop_
_entity.id
_entity.type
_entity.pdbx_description
1 polymer ?
#
loop_
_entity_poly.entity_id
_entity_poly.type
_entity_poly.pdbx_seq_one_letter_code
_entity_poly.pdbx_strand_id
1 'polypeptide(L)'
;MLATGGSLGGTVAFLVDRGATDIVCLCLLAAPEGIERMRELVDPIGVPTTLVVAAIDERLNEVGYIVPGLGDAGDRLYGLAE
;
A
#
# COMPACT_ATOMS: atom_id res chain seq x y z
N MET A 1 2.84 -1.27 5.22
CA MET A 1 2.82 -2.35 4.21
C MET A 1 1.79 -2.04 3.14
N LEU A 2 2.09 -2.38 1.91
CA LEU A 2 1.18 -2.19 0.79
C LEU A 2 0.69 -3.56 0.31
N ALA A 3 -0.48 -3.97 0.80
CA ALA A 3 -1.09 -5.26 0.43
C ALA A 3 -2.08 -5.10 -0.72
N THR A 4 -3.30 -4.69 -0.43
CA THR A 4 -4.32 -4.52 -1.47
C THR A 4 -4.27 -3.15 -2.15
N GLY A 5 -3.69 -2.16 -1.50
CA GLY A 5 -3.60 -0.80 -2.01
C GLY A 5 -4.81 0.09 -1.73
N GLY A 6 -5.87 -0.46 -1.16
CA GLY A 6 -7.09 0.32 -0.92
C GLY A 6 -6.89 1.48 0.05
N SER A 7 -6.28 1.21 1.20
CA SER A 7 -6.04 2.24 2.23
C SER A 7 -5.09 3.31 1.73
N LEU A 8 -3.99 2.92 1.10
CA LEU A 8 -2.99 3.89 0.63
C LEU A 8 -3.56 4.72 -0.53
N GLY A 9 -4.27 4.09 -1.47
CA GLY A 9 -4.91 4.80 -2.57
C GLY A 9 -5.96 5.79 -2.07
N GLY A 10 -6.77 5.39 -1.10
CA GLY A 10 -7.73 6.28 -0.48
C GLY A 10 -7.07 7.45 0.24
N THR A 11 -5.94 7.22 0.90
CA THR A 11 -5.17 8.27 1.57
C THR A 11 -4.63 9.28 0.56
N VAL A 12 -4.10 8.82 -0.56
CA VAL A 12 -3.61 9.70 -1.63
C VAL A 12 -4.75 10.56 -2.16
N ALA A 13 -5.90 9.97 -2.45
CA ALA A 13 -7.08 10.72 -2.92
C ALA A 13 -7.50 11.78 -1.91
N PHE A 14 -7.51 11.44 -0.63
CA PHE A 14 -7.85 12.37 0.45
C PHE A 14 -6.87 13.56 0.48
N LEU A 15 -5.57 13.30 0.38
CA LEU A 15 -4.56 14.35 0.41
C LEU A 15 -4.66 15.28 -0.81
N VAL A 16 -4.90 14.73 -1.98
CA VAL A 16 -5.08 15.53 -3.20
C VAL A 16 -6.31 16.42 -3.07
N ASP A 17 -7.41 15.90 -2.52
CA ASP A 17 -8.60 16.69 -2.26
C ASP A 17 -8.32 17.85 -1.30
N ARG A 18 -7.33 17.73 -0.43
CA ARG A 18 -6.90 18.77 0.50
C ARG A 18 -5.80 19.66 -0.05
N GLY A 19 -5.44 19.52 -1.32
CA GLY A 19 -4.51 20.43 -2.00
C GLY A 19 -3.08 19.92 -2.15
N ALA A 20 -2.80 18.66 -1.87
CA ALA A 20 -1.47 18.10 -2.11
C ALA A 20 -1.18 18.08 -3.61
N THR A 21 0.03 18.52 -3.99
CA THR A 21 0.45 18.63 -5.38
C THR A 21 1.61 17.71 -5.75
N ASP A 22 2.18 17.04 -4.76
CA ASP A 22 3.26 16.07 -4.94
C ASP A 22 3.24 15.15 -3.73
N ILE A 23 3.24 13.83 -3.95
CA ILE A 23 3.08 12.86 -2.87
C ILE A 23 4.18 11.81 -2.97
N VAL A 24 4.77 11.48 -1.82
CA VAL A 24 5.72 10.38 -1.70
C VAL A 24 5.14 9.38 -0.70
N CYS A 25 5.04 8.13 -1.11
CA CYS A 25 4.59 7.03 -0.27
C CYS A 25 5.77 6.14 0.07
N LEU A 26 5.94 5.85 1.36
CA LEU A 26 7.01 4.98 1.85
C LEU A 26 6.39 3.72 2.42
N CYS A 27 6.85 2.55 1.95
CA CYS A 27 6.39 1.26 2.43
C CYS A 27 7.58 0.35 2.73
N LEU A 28 7.45 -0.47 3.76
CA LEU A 28 8.47 -1.48 4.07
C LEU A 28 8.32 -2.69 3.16
N LEU A 29 7.11 -3.21 3.04
CA LEU A 29 6.80 -4.36 2.18
C LEU A 29 5.64 -4.02 1.27
N ALA A 30 5.67 -4.55 0.06
CA ALA A 30 4.57 -4.44 -0.89
C ALA A 30 4.35 -5.74 -1.63
N ALA A 31 3.11 -6.02 -1.98
CA ALA A 31 2.77 -7.06 -2.94
C ALA A 31 2.63 -6.43 -4.33
N PRO A 32 2.97 -7.16 -5.40
CA PRO A 32 2.78 -6.66 -6.77
C PRO A 32 1.35 -6.21 -7.05
N GLU A 33 0.37 -6.94 -6.52
CA GLU A 33 -1.05 -6.61 -6.66
C GLU A 33 -1.39 -5.26 -6.05
N GLY A 34 -0.80 -4.95 -4.89
CA GLY A 34 -0.99 -3.67 -4.22
C GLY A 34 -0.38 -2.51 -5.00
N ILE A 35 0.78 -2.72 -5.58
CA ILE A 35 1.44 -1.72 -6.42
C ILE A 35 0.59 -1.42 -7.66
N GLU A 36 0.09 -2.45 -8.31
CA GLU A 36 -0.75 -2.30 -9.49
C GLU A 36 -2.07 -1.59 -9.14
N ARG A 37 -2.68 -1.97 -8.02
CA ARG A 37 -3.90 -1.32 -7.55
C ARG A 37 -3.68 0.15 -7.24
N MET A 38 -2.55 0.49 -6.62
CA MET A 38 -2.17 1.88 -6.36
C MET A 38 -2.05 2.66 -7.67
N ARG A 39 -1.41 2.07 -8.66
CA ARG A 39 -1.26 2.70 -9.97
C ARG A 39 -2.62 3.00 -10.59
N GLU A 40 -3.54 2.04 -10.58
CA GLU A 40 -4.90 2.22 -11.10
C GLU A 40 -5.67 3.33 -10.38
N LEU A 41 -5.49 3.46 -9.07
CA LEU A 41 -6.19 4.46 -8.27
C LEU A 41 -5.59 5.86 -8.42
N VAL A 42 -4.28 5.96 -8.58
CA VAL A 42 -3.55 7.22 -8.53
C VAL A 42 -3.38 7.85 -9.91
N ASP A 43 -3.13 7.07 -10.96
CA ASP A 43 -2.90 7.61 -12.30
C ASP A 43 -4.02 8.55 -12.76
N PRO A 44 -5.31 8.23 -12.59
CA PRO A 44 -6.38 9.14 -13.01
C PRO A 44 -6.42 10.46 -12.26
N ILE A 45 -5.83 10.53 -11.07
CA ILE A 45 -5.82 11.75 -10.25
C ILE A 45 -4.89 12.81 -10.85
N GLY A 46 -3.80 12.38 -11.51
CA GLY A 46 -2.92 13.30 -12.23
C GLY A 46 -1.93 14.07 -11.38
N VAL A 47 -1.80 13.75 -10.09
CA VAL A 47 -0.81 14.38 -9.19
C VAL A 47 0.44 13.51 -9.17
N PRO A 48 1.64 14.09 -9.31
CA PRO A 48 2.88 13.33 -9.19
C PRO A 48 2.94 12.55 -7.87
N THR A 49 3.08 11.24 -7.97
CA THR A 49 3.09 10.35 -6.82
C THR A 49 4.25 9.37 -6.97
N THR A 50 5.12 9.33 -5.97
CA THR A 50 6.29 8.44 -5.95
C THR A 50 6.08 7.39 -4.87
N LEU A 51 6.25 6.12 -5.23
CA LEU A 51 6.17 5.01 -4.28
C LEU A 51 7.57 4.45 -4.07
N VAL A 52 8.03 4.49 -2.82
CA VAL A 52 9.32 3.92 -2.42
C VAL A 52 9.05 2.72 -1.53
N VAL A 53 9.53 1.55 -1.92
CA VAL A 53 9.31 0.29 -1.22
C VAL A 53 10.65 -0.34 -0.89
N ALA A 54 10.82 -0.76 0.36
CA ALA A 54 12.07 -1.43 0.77
C ALA A 54 12.18 -2.83 0.15
N ALA A 55 11.07 -3.56 0.07
CA ALA A 55 11.06 -4.89 -0.56
C ALA A 55 9.69 -5.18 -1.17
N ILE A 56 9.71 -5.92 -2.28
CA ILE A 56 8.48 -6.41 -2.92
C ILE A 56 8.45 -7.91 -2.74
N ASP A 57 7.37 -8.42 -2.13
CA ASP A 57 7.17 -9.84 -1.92
C ASP A 57 6.48 -10.49 -3.12
N GLU A 58 6.19 -11.81 -3.02
CA GLU A 58 5.74 -12.60 -4.16
C GLU A 58 4.32 -12.24 -4.62
N ARG A 59 3.37 -12.16 -3.68
CA ARG A 59 1.96 -11.99 -3.99
C ARG A 59 1.12 -11.75 -2.74
N LEU A 60 -0.18 -11.51 -2.94
CA LEU A 60 -1.18 -11.62 -1.89
C LEU A 60 -1.74 -13.05 -1.89
N ASN A 61 -2.12 -13.55 -0.71
CA ASN A 61 -2.89 -14.79 -0.61
C ASN A 61 -4.39 -14.49 -0.75
N GLU A 62 -5.23 -15.52 -0.61
CA GLU A 62 -6.67 -15.39 -0.81
C GLU A 62 -7.38 -14.51 0.21
N VAL A 63 -6.76 -14.23 1.35
CA VAL A 63 -7.33 -13.31 2.36
C VAL A 63 -6.68 -11.92 2.31
N GLY A 64 -5.84 -11.66 1.32
CA GLY A 64 -5.25 -10.34 1.11
C GLY A 64 -3.99 -10.07 1.91
N TYR A 65 -3.33 -11.08 2.45
CA TYR A 65 -2.06 -10.92 3.16
C TYR A 65 -0.89 -11.10 2.20
N ILE A 66 0.19 -10.37 2.45
CA ILE A 66 1.42 -10.46 1.66
C ILE A 66 2.12 -11.77 1.94
N VAL A 67 2.54 -12.47 0.89
CA VAL A 67 3.23 -13.76 0.98
C VAL A 67 4.63 -13.61 0.39
N PRO A 68 5.68 -14.03 1.11
CA PRO A 68 5.69 -14.60 2.46
C PRO A 68 5.32 -13.60 3.57
N GLY A 69 5.68 -12.33 3.43
CA GLY A 69 5.27 -11.26 4.34
C GLY A 69 5.55 -11.51 5.81
N LEU A 70 4.77 -10.83 6.66
CA LEU A 70 4.88 -10.95 8.12
C LEU A 70 3.51 -11.09 8.81
N GLY A 71 2.44 -11.34 8.05
CA GLY A 71 1.09 -11.39 8.58
C GLY A 71 0.50 -10.00 8.74
N ASP A 72 -0.37 -9.83 9.70
CA ASP A 72 -0.97 -8.53 10.01
C ASP A 72 -0.08 -7.79 11.02
N ALA A 73 0.36 -6.60 10.66
CA ALA A 73 1.27 -5.83 11.52
C ALA A 73 0.59 -5.41 12.83
N GLY A 74 -0.70 -5.09 12.79
CA GLY A 74 -1.45 -4.76 13.99
C GLY A 74 -1.57 -5.95 14.93
N ASP A 75 -1.89 -7.13 14.39
CA ASP A 75 -1.94 -8.36 15.18
C ASP A 75 -0.59 -8.67 15.81
N ARG A 76 0.49 -8.54 15.05
CA ARG A 76 1.85 -8.75 15.55
C ARG A 76 2.20 -7.79 16.67
N LEU A 77 1.89 -6.51 16.46
CA LEU A 77 2.22 -5.45 17.42
C LEU A 77 1.46 -5.63 18.75
N TYR A 78 0.20 -6.08 18.69
CA TYR A 78 -0.65 -6.21 19.85
C TYR A 78 -0.75 -7.65 20.38
N GLY A 79 0.00 -8.58 19.81
CA GLY A 79 0.05 -9.96 20.26
C GLY A 79 -1.21 -10.77 19.93
N LEU A 80 -1.97 -10.40 18.90
CA LEU A 80 -3.19 -11.09 18.49
C LEU A 80 -2.92 -12.19 17.46
N ALA A 81 -1.78 -12.17 16.78
CA ALA A 81 -1.43 -13.18 15.78
C ALA A 81 -0.86 -14.42 16.45
N GLU A 82 -1.17 -15.56 15.91
CA GLU A 82 -0.62 -16.85 16.30
C GLU A 82 0.81 -17.05 15.77
#